data_371289749c30975eb7a6ddc1ef209072
#
_entry.id   371289749c30975eb7a6ddc1ef209072
#
_cell.length_a   1.000
_cell.length_b   1.000
_cell.length_c   1.000
_cell.angle_alpha   90.00
_cell.angle_beta   90.00
_cell.angle_gamma   90.00
#
_symmetry.space_group_name_H-M   'P 1'
#
loop_
_entity.id
_entity.type
_entity.pdbx_description
1 polymer ?
#
loop_
_entity_poly.entity_id
_entity_poly.type
_entity_poly.pdbx_seq_one_letter_code
_entity_poly.pdbx_strand_id
1 'polypeptide(L)'
;MKWIITYLTSSIGKKQIMGCTGAFLALFILGHMCGNFQLLNFDQASAQASYNAYTEFLTGFNPLHFPVKMIYLVELVLVGAFALHIFLAVTLKIENKKARGGIEYEVNARKGKKTFATFTMIWSGLFILGFLVQHLMMLKFGEHYLYVNDKGEIIRDMWLTTIQMFANPGWAAFYVVCMFVIGLHLFHAISSAFQTMGIAHQKWTPIIDIAGIVYSVVVALGFGITAVASYYLANQPETQALIEKSRSLQQQFEQQKAKADKAAFVIPSVGEVQVSFNIEK
;
A
#
# COMPACT_ATOMS: atom_id res chain seq x y z
N MET A 1 12.25 -24.46 -25.26
CA MET A 1 11.34 -23.56 -24.47
C MET A 1 10.11 -24.28 -23.90
N LYS A 2 9.64 -25.42 -24.44
CA LYS A 2 8.46 -26.15 -23.89
C LYS A 2 8.61 -26.55 -22.41
N TRP A 3 9.82 -26.94 -21.97
CA TRP A 3 10.07 -27.35 -20.58
C TRP A 3 9.83 -26.23 -19.55
N ILE A 4 10.13 -24.96 -19.90
CA ILE A 4 9.90 -23.80 -19.03
C ILE A 4 8.40 -23.64 -18.78
N ILE A 5 7.60 -23.71 -19.85
CA ILE A 5 6.14 -23.58 -19.76
C ILE A 5 5.58 -24.71 -18.91
N THR A 6 6.00 -25.96 -19.17
CA THR A 6 5.60 -27.12 -18.38
C THR A 6 5.96 -26.97 -16.90
N TYR A 7 7.14 -26.45 -16.59
CA TYR A 7 7.56 -26.18 -15.22
C TYR A 7 6.69 -25.10 -14.56
N LEU A 8 6.54 -23.93 -15.19
CA LEU A 8 5.77 -22.79 -14.63
C LEU A 8 4.28 -23.13 -14.43
N THR A 9 3.71 -24.01 -15.28
CA THR A 9 2.33 -24.45 -15.16
C THR A 9 2.15 -25.64 -14.21
N SER A 10 3.24 -26.27 -13.76
CA SER A 10 3.20 -27.35 -12.76
C SER A 10 2.76 -26.83 -11.38
N SER A 11 2.27 -27.72 -10.52
CA SER A 11 1.92 -27.37 -9.13
C SER A 11 3.09 -26.82 -8.32
N ILE A 12 4.32 -27.27 -8.63
CA ILE A 12 5.55 -26.79 -7.99
C ILE A 12 5.88 -25.39 -8.48
N GLY A 13 5.91 -25.18 -9.79
CA GLY A 13 6.20 -23.87 -10.39
C GLY A 13 5.20 -22.79 -9.93
N LYS A 14 3.90 -23.11 -9.92
CA LYS A 14 2.85 -22.21 -9.41
C LYS A 14 3.10 -21.82 -7.95
N LYS A 15 3.47 -22.77 -7.08
CA LYS A 15 3.77 -22.49 -5.67
C LYS A 15 4.99 -21.58 -5.53
N GLN A 16 6.04 -21.81 -6.32
CA GLN A 16 7.24 -20.96 -6.29
C GLN A 16 6.95 -19.54 -6.76
N ILE A 17 6.20 -19.36 -7.86
CA ILE A 17 5.79 -18.03 -8.33
C ILE A 17 4.94 -17.34 -7.26
N MET A 18 3.99 -18.05 -6.62
CA MET A 18 3.20 -17.52 -5.53
C MET A 18 4.07 -17.11 -4.33
N GLY A 19 5.09 -17.91 -3.98
CA GLY A 19 6.06 -17.59 -2.94
C GLY A 19 6.90 -16.34 -3.27
N CYS A 20 7.40 -16.24 -4.51
CA CYS A 20 8.17 -15.07 -4.97
C CYS A 20 7.32 -13.79 -5.00
N THR A 21 6.09 -13.85 -5.53
CA THR A 21 5.18 -12.69 -5.53
C THR A 21 4.82 -12.29 -4.10
N GLY A 22 4.56 -13.24 -3.20
CA GLY A 22 4.31 -12.99 -1.79
C GLY A 22 5.51 -12.34 -1.07
N ALA A 23 6.74 -12.80 -1.33
CA ALA A 23 7.96 -12.22 -0.79
C ALA A 23 8.17 -10.79 -1.29
N PHE A 24 7.95 -10.53 -2.58
CA PHE A 24 8.00 -9.19 -3.16
C PHE A 24 6.99 -8.25 -2.50
N LEU A 25 5.74 -8.67 -2.33
CA LEU A 25 4.70 -7.89 -1.66
C LEU A 25 5.05 -7.64 -0.18
N ALA A 26 5.65 -8.62 0.52
CA ALA A 26 6.12 -8.43 1.88
C ALA A 26 7.21 -7.36 1.95
N LEU A 27 8.21 -7.38 1.06
CA LEU A 27 9.23 -6.33 1.01
C LEU A 27 8.64 -4.95 0.73
N PHE A 28 7.65 -4.86 -0.15
CA PHE A 28 6.92 -3.62 -0.40
C PHE A 28 6.22 -3.11 0.87
N ILE A 29 5.53 -3.99 1.61
CA ILE A 29 4.83 -3.62 2.85
C ILE A 29 5.82 -3.04 3.89
N LEU A 30 7.01 -3.61 4.02
CA LEU A 30 8.04 -3.09 4.92
C LEU A 30 8.49 -1.68 4.51
N GLY A 31 8.83 -1.48 3.24
CA GLY A 31 9.21 -0.17 2.72
C GLY A 31 8.08 0.86 2.86
N HIS A 32 6.84 0.45 2.63
CA HIS A 32 5.64 1.28 2.80
C HIS A 32 5.45 1.70 4.27
N MET A 33 5.65 0.78 5.20
CA MET A 33 5.62 1.08 6.64
C MET A 33 6.70 2.10 7.03
N CYS A 34 7.93 1.91 6.56
CA CYS A 34 9.03 2.86 6.84
C CYS A 34 8.72 4.27 6.31
N GLY A 35 8.15 4.37 5.11
CA GLY A 35 7.68 5.64 4.56
C GLY A 35 6.60 6.29 5.42
N ASN A 36 5.65 5.51 5.91
CA ASN A 36 4.55 6.01 6.74
C ASN A 36 4.98 6.46 8.13
N PHE A 37 6.13 6.05 8.65
CA PHE A 37 6.65 6.58 9.92
C PHE A 37 6.96 8.07 9.89
N GLN A 38 7.12 8.67 8.72
CA GLN A 38 7.24 10.12 8.57
C GLN A 38 5.96 10.88 8.95
N LEU A 39 4.80 10.20 9.02
CA LEU A 39 3.55 10.77 9.53
C LEU A 39 3.61 11.08 11.03
N LEU A 40 4.50 10.42 11.78
CA LEU A 40 4.49 10.36 13.24
C LEU A 40 5.36 11.43 13.93
N ASN A 41 5.78 12.46 13.22
CA ASN A 41 6.48 13.57 13.86
C ASN A 41 5.49 14.40 14.69
N PHE A 42 5.86 14.74 15.94
CA PHE A 42 5.04 15.55 16.85
C PHE A 42 4.93 17.01 16.39
N ASP A 43 5.92 17.53 15.71
CA ASP A 43 5.80 18.80 14.98
C ASP A 43 5.08 18.56 13.65
N GLN A 44 3.81 18.91 13.61
CA GLN A 44 2.93 18.64 12.48
C GLN A 44 3.35 19.38 11.20
N ALA A 45 3.89 20.59 11.32
CA ALA A 45 4.37 21.35 10.17
C ALA A 45 5.59 20.67 9.53
N SER A 46 6.53 20.21 10.34
CA SER A 46 7.68 19.42 9.86
C SER A 46 7.27 18.07 9.31
N ALA A 47 6.29 17.39 9.93
CA ALA A 47 5.74 16.13 9.46
C ALA A 47 5.08 16.31 8.08
N GLN A 48 4.25 17.34 7.91
CA GLN A 48 3.60 17.68 6.67
C GLN A 48 4.62 17.95 5.55
N ALA A 49 5.61 18.81 5.83
CA ALA A 49 6.66 19.15 4.88
C ALA A 49 7.48 17.91 4.46
N SER A 50 7.95 17.11 5.43
CA SER A 50 8.78 15.93 5.18
C SER A 50 8.02 14.84 4.40
N TYR A 51 6.79 14.55 4.80
CA TYR A 51 5.98 13.54 4.14
C TYR A 51 5.57 13.95 2.73
N ASN A 52 5.22 15.23 2.52
CA ASN A 52 4.90 15.75 1.19
C ASN A 52 6.14 15.77 0.29
N ALA A 53 7.32 16.15 0.79
CA ALA A 53 8.57 16.07 0.05
C ALA A 53 8.92 14.61 -0.33
N TYR A 54 8.71 13.64 0.58
CA TYR A 54 8.90 12.23 0.29
C TYR A 54 7.93 11.73 -0.80
N THR A 55 6.67 12.10 -0.74
CA THR A 55 5.67 11.70 -1.76
C THR A 55 5.92 12.39 -3.10
N GLU A 56 6.36 13.64 -3.11
CA GLU A 56 6.80 14.37 -4.30
C GLU A 56 8.02 13.68 -4.95
N PHE A 57 9.01 13.30 -4.14
CA PHE A 57 10.15 12.52 -4.62
C PHE A 57 9.71 11.21 -5.29
N LEU A 58 8.83 10.43 -4.67
CA LEU A 58 8.36 9.17 -5.23
C LEU A 58 7.57 9.34 -6.54
N THR A 59 6.74 10.38 -6.61
CA THR A 59 5.91 10.65 -7.80
C THR A 59 6.69 11.36 -8.91
N GLY A 60 7.70 12.15 -8.56
CA GLY A 60 8.57 12.88 -9.48
C GLY A 60 9.81 12.11 -9.94
N PHE A 61 10.17 11.01 -9.26
CA PHE A 61 11.36 10.23 -9.57
C PHE A 61 11.29 9.62 -10.97
N ASN A 62 12.16 10.11 -11.87
CA ASN A 62 12.24 9.63 -13.24
C ASN A 62 13.69 9.66 -13.74
N PRO A 63 14.58 8.79 -13.19
CA PRO A 63 16.02 8.84 -13.45
C PRO A 63 16.39 8.51 -14.91
N LEU A 64 15.49 7.85 -15.64
CA LEU A 64 15.71 7.42 -17.02
C LEU A 64 14.99 8.32 -18.04
N HIS A 65 14.41 9.43 -17.61
CA HIS A 65 13.65 10.38 -18.45
C HIS A 65 12.60 9.69 -19.34
N PHE A 66 11.93 8.66 -18.81
CA PHE A 66 10.83 8.03 -19.52
C PHE A 66 9.67 9.02 -19.73
N PRO A 67 8.90 8.87 -20.82
CA PRO A 67 7.73 9.70 -21.07
C PRO A 67 6.59 9.50 -20.06
N VAL A 68 6.71 8.47 -19.20
CA VAL A 68 5.76 8.10 -18.15
C VAL A 68 6.45 8.19 -16.80
N LYS A 69 5.76 8.76 -15.79
CA LYS A 69 6.29 8.83 -14.43
C LYS A 69 6.55 7.42 -13.88
N MET A 70 7.73 7.22 -13.26
CA MET A 70 8.16 5.92 -12.71
C MET A 70 7.14 5.33 -11.73
N ILE A 71 6.40 6.16 -11.01
CA ILE A 71 5.38 5.70 -10.06
C ILE A 71 4.32 4.82 -10.72
N TYR A 72 3.91 5.12 -11.95
CA TYR A 72 2.91 4.30 -12.66
C TYR A 72 3.46 2.91 -13.03
N LEU A 73 4.76 2.81 -13.31
CA LEU A 73 5.41 1.52 -13.53
C LEU A 73 5.45 0.70 -12.23
N VAL A 74 5.80 1.33 -11.11
CA VAL A 74 5.81 0.68 -9.79
C VAL A 74 4.40 0.21 -9.42
N GLU A 75 3.38 1.04 -9.62
CA GLU A 75 1.98 0.68 -9.39
C GLU A 75 1.55 -0.50 -10.26
N LEU A 76 1.90 -0.49 -11.55
CA LEU A 76 1.58 -1.59 -12.48
C LEU A 76 2.22 -2.90 -12.04
N VAL A 77 3.49 -2.87 -11.61
CA VAL A 77 4.20 -4.06 -11.10
C VAL A 77 3.55 -4.57 -9.81
N LEU A 78 3.19 -3.67 -8.89
CA LEU A 78 2.50 -4.04 -7.64
C LEU A 78 1.14 -4.67 -7.90
N VAL A 79 0.32 -4.04 -8.73
CA VAL A 79 -1.01 -4.57 -9.09
C VAL A 79 -0.88 -5.92 -9.80
N GLY A 80 0.09 -6.04 -10.73
CA GLY A 80 0.37 -7.30 -11.42
C GLY A 80 0.82 -8.41 -10.47
N ALA A 81 1.74 -8.11 -9.54
CA ALA A 81 2.21 -9.06 -8.53
C ALA A 81 1.07 -9.49 -7.61
N PHE A 82 0.22 -8.56 -7.17
CA PHE A 82 -0.93 -8.84 -6.31
C PHE A 82 -1.96 -9.70 -7.02
N ALA A 83 -2.32 -9.35 -8.25
CA ALA A 83 -3.26 -10.11 -9.07
C ALA A 83 -2.75 -11.54 -9.34
N LEU A 84 -1.47 -11.69 -9.69
CA LEU A 84 -0.85 -12.97 -9.94
C LEU A 84 -0.81 -13.82 -8.65
N HIS A 85 -0.47 -13.21 -7.50
CA HIS A 85 -0.46 -13.88 -6.19
C HIS A 85 -1.84 -14.46 -5.85
N ILE A 86 -2.90 -13.65 -5.98
CA ILE A 86 -4.28 -14.09 -5.72
C ILE A 86 -4.70 -15.19 -6.71
N PHE A 87 -4.46 -14.97 -8.02
CA PHE A 87 -4.81 -15.95 -9.04
C PHE A 87 -4.20 -17.31 -8.75
N LEU A 88 -2.92 -17.36 -8.40
CA LEU A 88 -2.22 -18.60 -8.08
C LEU A 88 -2.73 -19.22 -6.77
N ALA A 89 -3.02 -18.42 -5.74
CA ALA A 89 -3.58 -18.92 -4.49
C ALA A 89 -4.92 -19.61 -4.69
N VAL A 90 -5.82 -18.99 -5.47
CA VAL A 90 -7.15 -19.56 -5.80
C VAL A 90 -6.99 -20.80 -6.67
N THR A 91 -6.17 -20.75 -7.72
CA THR A 91 -5.91 -21.87 -8.64
C THR A 91 -5.40 -23.09 -7.89
N LEU A 92 -4.36 -22.92 -7.06
CA LEU A 92 -3.79 -24.00 -6.27
C LEU A 92 -4.80 -24.57 -5.28
N LYS A 93 -5.66 -23.77 -4.68
CA LYS A 93 -6.73 -24.26 -3.79
C LYS A 93 -7.73 -25.13 -4.54
N ILE A 94 -8.16 -24.70 -5.74
CA ILE A 94 -9.11 -25.44 -6.59
C ILE A 94 -8.47 -26.77 -7.05
N GLU A 95 -7.23 -26.73 -7.55
CA GLU A 95 -6.48 -27.92 -7.97
C GLU A 95 -6.31 -28.93 -6.83
N ASN A 96 -5.93 -28.44 -5.64
CA ASN A 96 -5.81 -29.30 -4.46
C ASN A 96 -7.15 -29.93 -4.02
N LYS A 97 -8.27 -29.21 -4.17
CA LYS A 97 -9.61 -29.73 -3.89
C LYS A 97 -9.99 -30.81 -4.92
N LYS A 98 -9.74 -30.57 -6.20
CA LYS A 98 -10.01 -31.52 -7.29
C LYS A 98 -9.17 -32.79 -7.14
N ALA A 99 -7.87 -32.66 -6.83
CA ALA A 99 -6.97 -33.80 -6.68
C ALA A 99 -7.38 -34.73 -5.51
N ARG A 100 -8.14 -34.22 -4.53
CA ARG A 100 -8.70 -35.03 -3.41
C ARG A 100 -10.05 -35.67 -3.74
N GLY A 101 -10.60 -35.51 -4.93
CA GLY A 101 -11.89 -36.09 -5.31
C GLY A 101 -13.09 -35.56 -4.52
N GLY A 102 -12.96 -34.42 -3.84
CA GLY A 102 -14.03 -33.84 -2.99
C GLY A 102 -14.22 -34.54 -1.62
N ILE A 103 -13.45 -35.57 -1.34
CA ILE A 103 -13.52 -36.30 -0.06
C ILE A 103 -12.75 -35.55 1.00
N GLU A 104 -13.38 -35.27 2.14
CA GLU A 104 -12.67 -34.80 3.34
C GLU A 104 -11.94 -35.94 4.02
N TYR A 105 -10.79 -35.63 4.63
CA TYR A 105 -10.04 -36.69 5.35
C TYR A 105 -10.83 -37.13 6.56
N GLU A 106 -11.16 -38.43 6.65
CA GLU A 106 -11.77 -39.04 7.86
C GLU A 106 -10.85 -38.89 9.07
N VAL A 107 -9.53 -38.95 8.85
CA VAL A 107 -8.54 -38.73 9.89
C VAL A 107 -7.67 -37.53 9.49
N ASN A 108 -7.84 -36.42 10.18
CA ASN A 108 -6.98 -35.23 10.04
C ASN A 108 -5.60 -35.50 10.70
N ALA A 109 -4.84 -36.48 10.16
CA ALA A 109 -3.45 -36.70 10.57
C ALA A 109 -2.60 -35.49 10.11
N ARG A 110 -2.67 -34.40 10.85
CA ARG A 110 -1.92 -33.18 10.61
C ARG A 110 -0.45 -33.40 10.97
N LYS A 111 0.31 -34.00 10.07
CA LYS A 111 1.76 -34.06 10.19
C LYS A 111 2.34 -32.73 9.72
N GLY A 112 3.00 -31.97 10.60
CA GLY A 112 3.66 -30.70 10.32
C GLY A 112 3.00 -29.48 10.98
N LYS A 113 3.60 -28.32 10.81
CA LYS A 113 3.18 -27.02 11.40
C LYS A 113 1.93 -26.46 10.71
N LYS A 114 0.77 -27.08 10.86
CA LYS A 114 -0.52 -26.51 10.44
C LYS A 114 -1.11 -25.72 11.59
N THR A 115 -0.95 -24.43 11.54
CA THR A 115 -1.53 -23.48 12.49
C THR A 115 -2.93 -23.05 12.06
N PHE A 116 -3.65 -22.38 12.97
CA PHE A 116 -4.90 -21.69 12.65
C PHE A 116 -4.73 -20.75 11.44
N ALA A 117 -3.58 -20.03 11.37
CA ALA A 117 -3.24 -19.17 10.25
C ALA A 117 -3.23 -19.91 8.89
N THR A 118 -2.73 -21.15 8.82
CA THR A 118 -2.76 -21.96 7.58
C THR A 118 -4.17 -22.23 7.08
N PHE A 119 -5.10 -22.47 8.01
CA PHE A 119 -6.50 -22.73 7.66
C PHE A 119 -7.19 -21.45 7.16
N THR A 120 -6.84 -20.32 7.73
CA THR A 120 -7.47 -19.02 7.44
C THR A 120 -6.82 -18.24 6.29
N MET A 121 -5.73 -18.74 5.67
CA MET A 121 -4.95 -18.03 4.64
C MET A 121 -5.80 -17.46 3.49
N ILE A 122 -6.75 -18.25 2.98
CA ILE A 122 -7.59 -17.80 1.86
C ILE A 122 -8.56 -16.69 2.31
N TRP A 123 -9.09 -16.82 3.53
CA TRP A 123 -10.02 -15.84 4.09
C TRP A 123 -9.33 -14.55 4.47
N SER A 124 -8.14 -14.64 5.09
CA SER A 124 -7.31 -13.45 5.36
C SER A 124 -6.87 -12.77 4.07
N GLY A 125 -6.51 -13.54 3.03
CA GLY A 125 -6.17 -12.99 1.71
C GLY A 125 -7.35 -12.26 1.04
N LEU A 126 -8.56 -12.81 1.13
CA LEU A 126 -9.78 -12.15 0.62
C LEU A 126 -10.11 -10.88 1.40
N PHE A 127 -9.94 -10.91 2.72
CA PHE A 127 -10.11 -9.73 3.57
C PHE A 127 -9.10 -8.64 3.21
N ILE A 128 -7.82 -9.01 2.99
CA ILE A 128 -6.76 -8.07 2.59
C ILE A 128 -7.06 -7.47 1.21
N LEU A 129 -7.63 -8.23 0.28
CA LEU A 129 -8.08 -7.69 -1.01
C LEU A 129 -9.16 -6.61 -0.81
N GLY A 130 -10.17 -6.86 0.03
CA GLY A 130 -11.19 -5.85 0.36
C GLY A 130 -10.58 -4.61 1.02
N PHE A 131 -9.65 -4.80 1.95
CA PHE A 131 -8.90 -3.71 2.55
C PHE A 131 -8.10 -2.92 1.53
N LEU A 132 -7.40 -3.58 0.59
CA LEU A 132 -6.60 -2.91 -0.45
C LEU A 132 -7.47 -2.01 -1.33
N VAL A 133 -8.65 -2.50 -1.75
CA VAL A 133 -9.59 -1.69 -2.54
C VAL A 133 -10.02 -0.45 -1.75
N GLN A 134 -10.44 -0.62 -0.49
CA GLN A 134 -10.82 0.49 0.38
C GLN A 134 -9.67 1.48 0.60
N HIS A 135 -8.45 0.98 0.86
CA HIS A 135 -7.25 1.77 1.05
C HIS A 135 -6.93 2.67 -0.16
N LEU A 136 -7.00 2.11 -1.36
CA LEU A 136 -6.78 2.87 -2.60
C LEU A 136 -7.90 3.89 -2.84
N MET A 137 -9.15 3.52 -2.61
CA MET A 137 -10.29 4.43 -2.78
C MET A 137 -10.21 5.63 -1.85
N MET A 138 -9.76 5.46 -0.61
CA MET A 138 -9.68 6.55 0.36
C MET A 138 -8.42 7.42 0.16
N LEU A 139 -7.26 6.82 -0.08
CA LEU A 139 -6.00 7.57 -0.10
C LEU A 139 -5.60 8.03 -1.51
N LYS A 140 -5.82 7.20 -2.53
CA LYS A 140 -5.45 7.58 -3.90
C LYS A 140 -6.55 8.39 -4.58
N PHE A 141 -7.81 7.98 -4.42
CA PHE A 141 -8.97 8.56 -5.12
C PHE A 141 -9.90 9.38 -4.18
N GLY A 142 -9.58 9.49 -2.89
CA GLY A 142 -10.33 10.26 -1.91
C GLY A 142 -10.12 11.77 -2.01
N GLU A 143 -10.47 12.49 -0.96
CA GLU A 143 -10.32 13.95 -0.89
C GLU A 143 -8.89 14.41 -1.15
N HIS A 144 -8.77 15.55 -1.81
CA HIS A 144 -7.49 16.17 -2.13
C HIS A 144 -7.35 17.46 -1.35
N TYR A 145 -6.29 17.54 -0.55
CA TYR A 145 -5.85 18.78 0.10
C TYR A 145 -4.69 19.37 -0.69
N LEU A 146 -4.51 20.69 -0.62
CA LEU A 146 -3.44 21.38 -1.32
C LEU A 146 -2.38 21.87 -0.33
N TYR A 147 -1.14 21.82 -0.76
CA TYR A 147 0.05 22.27 -0.03
C TYR A 147 0.97 23.04 -0.97
N VAL A 148 1.60 24.09 -0.48
CA VAL A 148 2.64 24.83 -1.20
C VAL A 148 4.00 24.32 -0.75
N ASN A 149 4.77 23.70 -1.65
CA ASN A 149 6.10 23.18 -1.36
C ASN A 149 7.15 24.32 -1.26
N ASP A 150 8.39 23.97 -0.90
CA ASP A 150 9.49 24.92 -0.74
C ASP A 150 9.86 25.65 -2.04
N LYS A 151 9.43 25.14 -3.20
CA LYS A 151 9.63 25.76 -4.51
C LYS A 151 8.51 26.74 -4.88
N GLY A 152 7.48 26.87 -4.02
CA GLY A 152 6.29 27.67 -4.31
C GLY A 152 5.27 26.99 -5.22
N GLU A 153 5.41 25.70 -5.48
CA GLU A 153 4.50 24.93 -6.33
C GLU A 153 3.33 24.36 -5.49
N ILE A 154 2.14 24.40 -6.07
CA ILE A 154 0.95 23.81 -5.44
C ILE A 154 0.94 22.33 -5.76
N ILE A 155 1.04 21.50 -4.73
CA ILE A 155 1.02 20.04 -4.81
C ILE A 155 -0.12 19.47 -3.98
N ARG A 156 -0.42 18.19 -4.17
CA ARG A 156 -1.35 17.47 -3.31
C ARG A 156 -0.72 17.25 -1.94
N ASP A 157 -1.44 17.64 -0.89
CA ASP A 157 -1.07 17.37 0.49
C ASP A 157 -1.40 15.92 0.87
N MET A 158 -0.43 15.05 0.74
CA MET A 158 -0.61 13.63 1.08
C MET A 158 -0.58 13.39 2.58
N TRP A 159 0.15 14.22 3.36
CA TRP A 159 0.14 14.14 4.81
C TRP A 159 -1.27 14.44 5.35
N LEU A 160 -1.84 15.57 4.96
CA LEU A 160 -3.17 15.99 5.43
C LEU A 160 -4.26 15.02 4.92
N THR A 161 -4.17 14.55 3.67
CA THR A 161 -5.06 13.52 3.11
C THR A 161 -5.07 12.27 4.00
N THR A 162 -3.88 11.80 4.41
CA THR A 162 -3.75 10.59 5.22
C THR A 162 -4.24 10.82 6.65
N ILE A 163 -3.85 11.92 7.28
CA ILE A 163 -4.25 12.25 8.65
C ILE A 163 -5.77 12.42 8.75
N GLN A 164 -6.39 13.14 7.80
CA GLN A 164 -7.83 13.39 7.83
C GLN A 164 -8.68 12.12 7.59
N MET A 165 -8.18 11.17 6.85
CA MET A 165 -8.86 9.87 6.74
C MET A 165 -9.04 9.23 8.12
N PHE A 166 -8.06 9.38 9.01
CA PHE A 166 -8.11 8.85 10.37
C PHE A 166 -8.84 9.73 11.38
N ALA A 167 -9.35 10.91 11.00
CA ALA A 167 -10.14 11.76 11.91
C ALA A 167 -11.40 11.04 12.45
N ASN A 168 -11.95 10.11 11.68
CA ASN A 168 -13.03 9.24 12.12
C ASN A 168 -12.47 8.03 12.88
N PRO A 169 -12.83 7.82 14.17
CA PRO A 169 -12.35 6.72 14.98
C PRO A 169 -12.71 5.34 14.40
N GLY A 170 -13.80 5.25 13.65
CA GLY A 170 -14.21 4.02 12.97
C GLY A 170 -13.20 3.57 11.93
N TRP A 171 -12.60 4.50 11.16
CA TRP A 171 -11.55 4.17 10.21
C TRP A 171 -10.26 3.77 10.93
N ALA A 172 -9.86 4.46 11.98
CA ALA A 172 -8.69 4.09 12.76
C ALA A 172 -8.83 2.66 13.33
N ALA A 173 -9.98 2.35 13.94
CA ALA A 173 -10.27 1.00 14.46
C ALA A 173 -10.27 -0.06 13.34
N PHE A 174 -10.89 0.24 12.20
CA PHE A 174 -10.91 -0.66 11.04
C PHE A 174 -9.50 -0.97 10.55
N TYR A 175 -8.63 0.04 10.43
CA TYR A 175 -7.24 -0.17 10.02
C TYR A 175 -6.46 -1.00 11.04
N VAL A 176 -6.64 -0.80 12.33
CA VAL A 176 -6.00 -1.64 13.37
C VAL A 176 -6.41 -3.10 13.21
N VAL A 177 -7.70 -3.38 12.97
CA VAL A 177 -8.18 -4.75 12.70
C VAL A 177 -7.55 -5.30 11.42
N CYS A 178 -7.48 -4.49 10.36
CA CYS A 178 -6.83 -4.91 9.11
C CYS A 178 -5.35 -5.25 9.31
N MET A 179 -4.62 -4.45 10.09
CA MET A 179 -3.21 -4.71 10.39
C MET A 179 -3.01 -6.00 11.19
N PHE A 180 -3.90 -6.32 12.10
CA PHE A 180 -3.91 -7.61 12.79
C PHE A 180 -4.10 -8.78 11.80
N VAL A 181 -5.07 -8.67 10.88
CA VAL A 181 -5.30 -9.71 9.86
C VAL A 181 -4.12 -9.85 8.90
N ILE A 182 -3.50 -8.73 8.48
CA ILE A 182 -2.27 -8.74 7.68
C ILE A 182 -1.13 -9.43 8.45
N GLY A 183 -0.96 -9.11 9.73
CA GLY A 183 0.02 -9.78 10.59
C GLY A 183 -0.17 -11.30 10.63
N LEU A 184 -1.40 -11.78 10.82
CA LEU A 184 -1.71 -13.21 10.78
C LEU A 184 -1.42 -13.86 9.43
N HIS A 185 -1.70 -13.14 8.34
CA HIS A 185 -1.40 -13.60 6.99
C HIS A 185 0.11 -13.73 6.76
N LEU A 186 0.87 -12.71 7.12
CA LEU A 186 2.33 -12.69 6.98
C LEU A 186 3.03 -13.71 7.88
N PHE A 187 2.52 -13.91 9.11
CA PHE A 187 3.03 -14.90 10.06
C PHE A 187 3.18 -16.30 9.44
N HIS A 188 2.19 -16.71 8.66
CA HIS A 188 2.26 -17.99 7.99
C HIS A 188 2.95 -17.91 6.62
N ALA A 189 2.74 -16.82 5.88
CA ALA A 189 3.21 -16.65 4.51
C ALA A 189 4.73 -16.72 4.41
N ILE A 190 5.47 -16.06 5.32
CA ILE A 190 6.93 -15.97 5.26
C ILE A 190 7.56 -17.36 5.37
N SER A 191 7.27 -18.11 6.42
CA SER A 191 7.78 -19.49 6.58
C SER A 191 7.40 -20.39 5.40
N SER A 192 6.16 -20.28 4.92
CA SER A 192 5.67 -21.06 3.78
C SER A 192 6.40 -20.72 2.48
N ALA A 193 6.72 -19.45 2.24
CA ALA A 193 7.47 -19.02 1.06
C ALA A 193 8.88 -19.62 1.04
N PHE A 194 9.61 -19.54 2.16
CA PHE A 194 10.96 -20.13 2.26
C PHE A 194 10.97 -21.64 2.09
N GLN A 195 10.00 -22.35 2.69
CA GLN A 195 9.84 -23.78 2.49
C GLN A 195 9.56 -24.13 1.03
N THR A 196 8.72 -23.35 0.36
CA THR A 196 8.35 -23.55 -1.05
C THR A 196 9.52 -23.30 -1.99
N MET A 197 10.42 -22.38 -1.66
CA MET A 197 11.65 -22.11 -2.40
C MET A 197 12.76 -23.15 -2.13
N GLY A 198 12.51 -24.15 -1.30
CA GLY A 198 13.47 -25.22 -1.01
C GLY A 198 14.51 -24.87 0.07
N ILE A 199 14.32 -23.76 0.80
CA ILE A 199 15.23 -23.30 1.87
C ILE A 199 14.83 -23.93 3.24
N ALA A 200 14.24 -25.13 3.22
CA ALA A 200 13.89 -25.83 4.44
C ALA A 200 15.09 -26.70 4.91
N HIS A 201 15.64 -26.39 6.08
CA HIS A 201 16.74 -27.11 6.68
C HIS A 201 16.60 -27.11 8.21
N GLN A 202 16.95 -28.22 8.87
CA GLN A 202 16.78 -28.34 10.33
C GLN A 202 17.42 -27.20 11.13
N LYS A 203 18.54 -26.67 10.67
CA LYS A 203 19.27 -25.55 11.31
C LYS A 203 18.64 -24.19 11.04
N TRP A 204 18.16 -23.94 9.82
CA TRP A 204 17.72 -22.61 9.39
C TRP A 204 16.21 -22.38 9.53
N THR A 205 15.41 -23.44 9.44
CA THR A 205 13.94 -23.35 9.54
C THR A 205 13.48 -22.68 10.83
N PRO A 206 14.02 -22.99 12.04
CA PRO A 206 13.62 -22.31 13.26
C PRO A 206 13.93 -20.80 13.25
N ILE A 207 15.05 -20.42 12.65
CA ILE A 207 15.45 -19.00 12.53
C ILE A 207 14.49 -18.27 11.59
N ILE A 208 14.16 -18.86 10.45
CA ILE A 208 13.19 -18.31 9.49
C ILE A 208 11.80 -18.15 10.13
N ASP A 209 11.38 -19.15 10.91
CA ASP A 209 10.10 -19.10 11.63
C ASP A 209 10.07 -17.91 12.61
N ILE A 210 11.14 -17.72 13.41
CA ILE A 210 11.25 -16.60 14.35
C ILE A 210 11.29 -15.28 13.58
N ALA A 211 12.09 -15.19 12.53
CA ALA A 211 12.16 -13.96 11.70
C ALA A 211 10.79 -13.63 11.09
N GLY A 212 10.02 -14.63 10.64
CA GLY A 212 8.65 -14.46 10.15
C GLY A 212 7.68 -13.94 11.22
N ILE A 213 7.81 -14.44 12.46
CA ILE A 213 7.02 -13.97 13.61
C ILE A 213 7.36 -12.49 13.88
N VAL A 214 8.64 -12.19 14.06
CA VAL A 214 9.11 -10.82 14.35
C VAL A 214 8.66 -9.86 13.26
N TYR A 215 8.86 -10.21 12.00
CA TYR A 215 8.43 -9.42 10.86
C TYR A 215 6.92 -9.12 10.91
N SER A 216 6.10 -10.14 11.12
CA SER A 216 4.64 -10.01 11.16
C SER A 216 4.16 -9.10 12.29
N VAL A 217 4.77 -9.24 13.47
CA VAL A 217 4.46 -8.41 14.65
C VAL A 217 4.90 -6.97 14.41
N VAL A 218 6.11 -6.75 13.89
CA VAL A 218 6.63 -5.41 13.59
C VAL A 218 5.75 -4.69 12.58
N VAL A 219 5.33 -5.36 11.49
CA VAL A 219 4.45 -4.77 10.48
C VAL A 219 3.07 -4.45 11.05
N ALA A 220 2.47 -5.40 11.78
CA ALA A 220 1.14 -5.18 12.36
C ALA A 220 1.13 -4.05 13.39
N LEU A 221 2.11 -4.02 14.29
CA LEU A 221 2.25 -2.96 15.29
C LEU A 221 2.65 -1.62 14.66
N GLY A 222 3.59 -1.61 13.71
CA GLY A 222 4.04 -0.39 13.05
C GLY A 222 2.90 0.36 12.38
N PHE A 223 2.12 -0.30 11.54
CA PHE A 223 0.95 0.33 10.92
C PHE A 223 -0.19 0.57 11.90
N GLY A 224 -0.40 -0.32 12.88
CA GLY A 224 -1.41 -0.13 13.92
C GLY A 224 -1.14 1.13 14.74
N ILE A 225 0.11 1.36 15.16
CA ILE A 225 0.54 2.57 15.86
C ILE A 225 0.36 3.79 14.94
N THR A 226 0.73 3.69 13.66
CA THR A 226 0.54 4.78 12.70
C THR A 226 -0.93 5.17 12.59
N ALA A 227 -1.86 4.22 12.49
CA ALA A 227 -3.30 4.50 12.41
C ALA A 227 -3.83 5.21 13.67
N VAL A 228 -3.44 4.74 14.86
CA VAL A 228 -3.85 5.33 16.14
C VAL A 228 -3.25 6.73 16.34
N ALA A 229 -1.96 6.89 16.03
CA ALA A 229 -1.28 8.19 16.11
C ALA A 229 -1.88 9.19 15.11
N SER A 230 -2.18 8.76 13.88
CA SER A 230 -2.84 9.60 12.89
C SER A 230 -4.23 10.05 13.33
N TYR A 231 -5.01 9.18 14.02
CA TYR A 231 -6.27 9.57 14.65
C TYR A 231 -6.06 10.67 15.71
N TYR A 232 -5.05 10.50 16.56
CA TYR A 232 -4.71 11.51 17.57
C TYR A 232 -4.33 12.84 16.93
N LEU A 233 -3.43 12.83 15.94
CA LEU A 233 -2.98 14.03 15.23
C LEU A 233 -4.13 14.72 14.47
N ALA A 234 -5.03 13.98 13.84
CA ALA A 234 -6.18 14.52 13.11
C ALA A 234 -7.09 15.39 13.99
N ASN A 235 -7.17 15.09 15.28
CA ASN A 235 -8.03 15.79 16.23
C ASN A 235 -7.31 16.95 16.98
N GLN A 236 -6.06 17.28 16.59
CA GLN A 236 -5.34 18.40 17.19
C GLN A 236 -5.74 19.75 16.58
N PRO A 237 -5.73 20.85 17.34
CA PRO A 237 -6.05 22.20 16.81
C PRO A 237 -5.15 22.61 15.65
N GLU A 238 -3.88 22.23 15.67
CA GLU A 238 -2.90 22.51 14.61
C GLU A 238 -3.32 21.90 13.29
N THR A 239 -3.80 20.65 13.29
CA THR A 239 -4.33 20.01 12.07
C THR A 239 -5.54 20.75 11.54
N GLN A 240 -6.42 21.26 12.39
CA GLN A 240 -7.58 22.05 11.95
C GLN A 240 -7.14 23.35 11.27
N ALA A 241 -6.11 24.02 11.77
CA ALA A 241 -5.53 25.19 11.12
C ALA A 241 -4.93 24.85 9.74
N LEU A 242 -4.29 23.70 9.58
CA LEU A 242 -3.76 23.23 8.29
C LEU A 242 -4.88 22.92 7.29
N ILE A 243 -6.02 22.38 7.76
CA ILE A 243 -7.21 22.16 6.90
C ILE A 243 -7.77 23.50 6.39
N GLU A 244 -7.91 24.49 7.27
CA GLU A 244 -8.39 25.82 6.88
C GLU A 244 -7.46 26.48 5.85
N LYS A 245 -6.15 26.37 6.09
CA LYS A 245 -5.14 26.84 5.13
C LYS A 245 -5.27 26.13 3.78
N SER A 246 -5.40 24.81 3.75
CA SER A 246 -5.60 24.07 2.51
C SER A 246 -6.88 24.45 1.79
N ARG A 247 -7.99 24.64 2.50
CA ARG A 247 -9.27 25.09 1.93
C ARG A 247 -9.16 26.48 1.32
N SER A 248 -8.48 27.40 1.99
CA SER A 248 -8.25 28.75 1.44
C SER A 248 -7.41 28.71 0.15
N LEU A 249 -6.39 27.83 0.10
CA LEU A 249 -5.60 27.60 -1.12
C LEU A 249 -6.45 26.99 -2.25
N GLN A 250 -7.32 26.05 -1.95
CA GLN A 250 -8.24 25.49 -2.94
C GLN A 250 -9.17 26.54 -3.52
N GLN A 251 -9.76 27.40 -2.68
CA GLN A 251 -10.61 28.49 -3.14
C GLN A 251 -9.86 29.48 -4.05
N GLN A 252 -8.64 29.86 -3.68
CA GLN A 252 -7.80 30.73 -4.49
C GLN A 252 -7.45 30.09 -5.84
N PHE A 253 -7.09 28.80 -5.83
CA PHE A 253 -6.78 28.05 -7.02
C PHE A 253 -7.98 27.97 -7.99
N GLU A 254 -9.18 27.63 -7.48
CA GLU A 254 -10.39 27.57 -8.28
C GLU A 254 -10.79 28.95 -8.85
N GLN A 255 -10.62 30.02 -8.07
CA GLN A 255 -10.87 31.39 -8.55
C GLN A 255 -9.90 31.80 -9.67
N GLN A 256 -8.63 31.45 -9.52
CA GLN A 256 -7.61 31.72 -10.56
C GLN A 256 -7.90 30.93 -11.83
N LYS A 257 -8.24 29.65 -11.70
CA LYS A 257 -8.62 28.80 -12.82
C LYS A 257 -9.84 29.35 -13.54
N ALA A 258 -10.90 29.73 -12.82
CA ALA A 258 -12.10 30.32 -13.42
C ALA A 258 -11.83 31.63 -14.13
N LYS A 259 -10.88 32.46 -13.62
CA LYS A 259 -10.45 33.68 -14.30
C LYS A 259 -9.66 33.37 -15.58
N ALA A 260 -8.76 32.37 -15.54
CA ALA A 260 -7.99 31.93 -16.69
C ALA A 260 -8.90 31.35 -17.80
N ASP A 261 -9.85 30.51 -17.44
CA ASP A 261 -10.83 29.93 -18.37
C ASP A 261 -11.70 31.00 -19.04
N LYS A 262 -12.13 32.03 -18.28
CA LYS A 262 -12.86 33.18 -18.85
C LYS A 262 -11.99 33.98 -19.78
N ALA A 263 -10.72 34.23 -19.45
CA ALA A 263 -9.78 34.93 -20.29
C ALA A 263 -9.46 34.17 -21.59
N ALA A 264 -9.30 32.84 -21.51
CA ALA A 264 -9.09 31.97 -22.66
C ALA A 264 -10.30 31.94 -23.61
N PHE A 265 -11.52 32.04 -23.08
CA PHE A 265 -12.75 32.13 -23.90
C PHE A 265 -12.89 33.46 -24.64
N VAL A 266 -12.23 34.50 -24.15
CA VAL A 266 -12.27 35.87 -24.78
C VAL A 266 -11.21 36.03 -25.88
N ILE A 267 -10.18 35.16 -25.95
CA ILE A 267 -9.11 35.21 -26.96
C ILE A 267 -9.23 34.03 -27.91
N PRO A 268 -9.72 34.18 -29.15
CA PRO A 268 -9.65 33.13 -30.16
C PRO A 268 -8.17 32.94 -30.57
N SER A 269 -7.63 31.78 -30.31
CA SER A 269 -6.42 31.19 -30.89
C SER A 269 -5.15 32.04 -30.96
N VAL A 270 -4.39 32.14 -29.88
CA VAL A 270 -2.93 32.32 -29.94
C VAL A 270 -2.31 31.56 -28.76
N GLY A 271 -1.48 30.56 -29.08
CA GLY A 271 -0.41 29.95 -28.34
C GLY A 271 -0.58 29.66 -26.82
N GLU A 272 -0.19 28.48 -26.43
CA GLU A 272 -0.08 28.01 -25.04
C GLU A 272 0.56 29.08 -24.12
N VAL A 273 -0.24 29.63 -23.20
CA VAL A 273 0.25 30.48 -22.14
C VAL A 273 0.66 29.62 -20.97
N GLN A 274 1.95 29.49 -20.73
CA GLN A 274 2.46 28.99 -19.45
C GLN A 274 2.07 29.98 -18.34
N VAL A 275 1.15 29.58 -17.49
CA VAL A 275 0.75 30.35 -16.31
C VAL A 275 1.77 30.11 -15.21
N SER A 276 2.71 31.05 -15.03
CA SER A 276 3.57 31.09 -13.83
C SER A 276 2.78 31.72 -12.68
N PHE A 277 2.62 30.95 -11.58
CA PHE A 277 1.96 31.47 -10.38
C PHE A 277 2.94 32.31 -9.55
N ASN A 278 2.77 33.59 -9.51
CA ASN A 278 3.40 34.46 -8.51
C ASN A 278 2.46 34.55 -7.29
N ILE A 279 2.85 33.88 -6.20
CA ILE A 279 2.23 34.07 -4.88
C ILE A 279 3.01 35.20 -4.22
N GLU A 280 2.41 36.36 -4.07
CA GLU A 280 2.95 37.39 -3.19
C GLU A 280 3.05 36.88 -1.75
N LYS A 281 4.20 37.11 -1.15
CA LYS A 281 4.57 36.64 0.20
C LYS A 281 3.77 37.34 1.30
#